data_fcce5fdeea87ff050e81e4f480d34436
#
_entry.id   fcce5fdeea87ff050e81e4f480d34436
#
_cell.length_a   1.000
_cell.length_b   1.000
_cell.length_c   1.000
_cell.angle_alpha   90.00
_cell.angle_beta   90.00
_cell.angle_gamma   90.00
#
_symmetry.space_group_name_H-M   'P 1'
#
loop_
_entity.id
_entity.type
_entity.pdbx_description
1 polymer ?
#
loop_
_entity_poly.entity_id
_entity_poly.type
_entity_poly.pdbx_seq_one_letter_code
_entity_poly.pdbx_strand_id
1 'polypeptide(L)'
;VAWFVPKFDHPFARMSAYITTLRSIVDELVRERIQSCAVESTRWCDYSNEGRFDGISFCLPHWVEDSTFNACFKRFLKDVETIEKNEDKIQRLYDLEDIAFYLYQNDTNIANKRAYHYIRCCIMDEIFYNEAKDELDLPAQDAREYLFLGVKSEMYYTGFNKEWDNIIDKRLYDKYGKAHPNMHITMQQCKDHLDVIR
;
A
#
# COMPACT_ATOMS: atom_id res chain seq x y z
N VAL A 1 -13.63 35.52 25.52
CA VAL A 1 -13.46 34.44 24.49
C VAL A 1 -14.07 33.19 25.06
N ALA A 2 -15.04 32.57 24.40
CA ALA A 2 -15.62 31.29 24.75
C ALA A 2 -15.07 30.21 23.83
N TRP A 3 -14.68 29.05 24.38
CA TRP A 3 -14.24 27.91 23.64
C TRP A 3 -15.39 26.92 23.46
N PHE A 4 -15.67 26.53 22.24
CA PHE A 4 -16.60 25.45 21.94
C PHE A 4 -15.83 24.15 21.77
N VAL A 5 -16.12 23.19 22.65
CA VAL A 5 -15.55 21.84 22.57
C VAL A 5 -16.69 20.88 22.27
N PRO A 6 -16.83 20.44 21.01
CA PRO A 6 -17.93 19.54 20.64
C PRO A 6 -17.73 18.15 21.26
N LYS A 7 -18.83 17.44 21.54
CA LYS A 7 -18.82 16.01 21.85
C LYS A 7 -18.41 15.20 20.60
N PHE A 8 -17.96 13.96 20.77
CA PHE A 8 -17.51 13.11 19.66
C PHE A 8 -18.56 12.86 18.59
N ASP A 9 -19.84 12.80 18.94
CA ASP A 9 -20.98 12.63 18.03
C ASP A 9 -21.40 13.95 17.34
N HIS A 10 -20.84 15.08 17.76
CA HIS A 10 -21.20 16.37 17.18
C HIS A 10 -20.66 16.52 15.74
N PRO A 11 -21.44 17.08 14.78
CA PRO A 11 -21.01 17.26 13.39
C PRO A 11 -19.68 18.00 13.19
N PHE A 12 -19.35 18.91 14.11
CA PHE A 12 -18.12 19.70 14.10
C PHE A 12 -16.99 19.13 15.01
N ALA A 13 -17.16 17.96 15.59
CA ALA A 13 -16.04 17.26 16.20
C ALA A 13 -15.04 16.86 15.09
N ARG A 14 -13.75 17.04 15.35
CA ARG A 14 -12.69 16.62 14.43
C ARG A 14 -12.14 15.29 14.89
N MET A 15 -12.00 14.37 13.97
CA MET A 15 -11.42 13.05 14.19
C MET A 15 -10.31 12.80 13.19
N SER A 16 -9.28 12.11 13.65
CA SER A 16 -8.14 11.72 12.82
C SER A 16 -8.07 10.20 12.72
N ALA A 17 -7.91 9.69 11.52
CA ALA A 17 -7.54 8.30 11.27
C ALA A 17 -6.08 8.23 10.80
N TYR A 18 -5.36 7.24 11.33
CA TYR A 18 -4.10 6.80 10.73
C TYR A 18 -4.43 5.66 9.78
N ILE A 19 -4.11 5.83 8.52
CA ILE A 19 -4.49 4.93 7.44
C ILE A 19 -3.22 4.40 6.79
N THR A 20 -3.09 3.08 6.74
CA THR A 20 -2.07 2.37 5.95
C THR A 20 -2.77 1.67 4.80
N THR A 21 -2.45 2.02 3.58
CA THR A 21 -3.10 1.47 2.37
C THR A 21 -2.20 1.63 1.14
N LEU A 22 -2.70 1.22 -0.05
CA LEU A 22 -1.99 1.42 -1.30
C LEU A 22 -1.81 2.91 -1.61
N ARG A 23 -0.69 3.26 -2.22
CA ARG A 23 -0.40 4.63 -2.65
C ARG A 23 -1.51 5.19 -3.53
N SER A 24 -2.06 4.40 -4.45
CA SER A 24 -3.19 4.81 -5.30
C SER A 24 -4.41 5.28 -4.51
N ILE A 25 -4.71 4.66 -3.38
CA ILE A 25 -5.83 5.03 -2.51
C ILE A 25 -5.54 6.31 -1.75
N VAL A 26 -4.30 6.45 -1.24
CA VAL A 26 -3.86 7.70 -0.61
C VAL A 26 -3.99 8.88 -1.58
N ASP A 27 -3.56 8.72 -2.84
CA ASP A 27 -3.63 9.75 -3.87
C ASP A 27 -5.08 10.14 -4.23
N GLU A 28 -6.05 9.23 -4.07
CA GLU A 28 -7.47 9.56 -4.16
C GLU A 28 -7.98 10.30 -2.92
N LEU A 29 -7.58 9.88 -1.72
CA LEU A 29 -8.03 10.48 -0.46
C LEU A 29 -7.55 11.93 -0.30
N VAL A 30 -6.33 12.25 -0.72
CA VAL A 30 -5.82 13.62 -0.63
C VAL A 30 -6.56 14.62 -1.53
N ARG A 31 -7.35 14.15 -2.49
CA ARG A 31 -8.20 15.00 -3.36
C ARG A 31 -9.52 15.37 -2.72
N GLU A 32 -9.92 14.73 -1.62
CA GLU A 32 -11.11 15.12 -0.88
C GLU A 32 -10.87 16.49 -0.23
N ARG A 33 -11.92 17.32 -0.19
CA ARG A 33 -11.82 18.69 0.32
C ARG A 33 -12.37 18.80 1.74
N ILE A 34 -12.00 19.90 2.42
CA ILE A 34 -12.42 20.24 3.79
C ILE A 34 -11.84 19.24 4.82
N GLN A 35 -10.62 18.78 4.58
CA GLN A 35 -9.86 17.89 5.47
C GLN A 35 -8.41 18.35 5.56
N SER A 36 -7.65 17.76 6.48
CA SER A 36 -6.19 17.89 6.58
C SER A 36 -5.58 16.51 6.43
N CYS A 37 -4.55 16.41 5.59
CA CYS A 37 -3.78 15.19 5.41
C CYS A 37 -2.30 15.43 5.70
N ALA A 38 -1.68 14.47 6.39
CA ALA A 38 -0.24 14.31 6.41
C ALA A 38 0.08 12.92 5.83
N VAL A 39 0.84 12.87 4.76
CA VAL A 39 1.12 11.66 4.00
C VAL A 39 2.61 11.35 4.06
N GLU A 40 2.95 10.07 4.17
CA GLU A 40 4.33 9.58 4.01
C GLU A 40 4.91 10.10 2.69
N SER A 41 6.06 10.75 2.79
CA SER A 41 6.70 11.36 1.63
C SER A 41 7.75 10.44 1.03
N THR A 42 7.49 9.90 -0.14
CA THR A 42 8.45 9.11 -0.92
C THR A 42 9.70 9.90 -1.35
N ARG A 43 9.72 11.22 -1.18
CA ARG A 43 10.92 12.05 -1.41
C ARG A 43 11.94 11.94 -0.29
N TRP A 44 11.48 11.72 0.95
CA TRP A 44 12.30 11.69 2.16
C TRP A 44 12.49 10.27 2.71
N CYS A 45 11.62 9.33 2.28
CA CYS A 45 11.74 7.95 2.67
C CYS A 45 12.70 7.26 1.69
N ASP A 46 13.82 6.78 2.20
CA ASP A 46 14.73 5.91 1.48
C ASP A 46 14.33 4.46 1.79
N TYR A 47 13.93 3.72 0.77
CA TYR A 47 13.49 2.33 0.87
C TYR A 47 14.61 1.32 0.58
N SER A 48 15.86 1.78 0.36
CA SER A 48 17.00 0.88 0.27
C SER A 48 17.26 0.18 1.61
N ASN A 49 17.96 -0.95 1.60
CA ASN A 49 18.26 -1.70 2.83
C ASN A 49 19.12 -0.94 3.85
N GLU A 50 19.79 0.12 3.43
CA GLU A 50 20.55 1.02 4.30
C GLU A 50 19.66 2.15 4.87
N GLY A 51 18.43 2.24 4.40
CA GLY A 51 17.46 3.25 4.81
C GLY A 51 16.67 2.86 6.08
N ARG A 52 15.82 3.78 6.51
CA ARG A 52 14.98 3.65 7.72
C ARG A 52 13.95 2.49 7.65
N PHE A 53 13.62 2.00 6.46
CA PHE A 53 12.46 1.14 6.24
C PHE A 53 12.78 -0.31 5.86
N ASP A 54 14.05 -0.71 5.84
CA ASP A 54 14.47 -2.09 5.54
C ASP A 54 13.84 -2.71 4.25
N GLY A 55 13.65 -1.89 3.22
CA GLY A 55 13.05 -2.32 1.96
C GLY A 55 11.67 -1.73 1.69
N ILE A 56 11.11 -2.08 0.54
CA ILE A 56 9.82 -1.60 0.09
C ILE A 56 8.71 -2.48 0.66
N SER A 57 7.69 -1.85 1.23
CA SER A 57 6.49 -2.55 1.69
C SER A 57 5.36 -2.37 0.69
N PHE A 58 4.59 -3.43 0.46
CA PHE A 58 3.47 -3.45 -0.48
C PHE A 58 2.17 -3.82 0.20
N CYS A 59 1.05 -3.29 -0.30
CA CYS A 59 -0.28 -3.68 0.15
C CYS A 59 -0.92 -4.63 -0.86
N LEU A 60 -1.50 -5.71 -0.37
CA LEU A 60 -2.19 -6.68 -1.21
C LEU A 60 -3.43 -6.06 -1.88
N PRO A 61 -3.55 -6.09 -3.22
CA PRO A 61 -4.71 -5.53 -3.90
C PRO A 61 -5.92 -6.47 -3.79
N HIS A 62 -7.15 -5.93 -3.83
CA HIS A 62 -8.41 -6.64 -3.67
C HIS A 62 -8.60 -7.86 -4.60
N TRP A 63 -7.94 -7.89 -5.75
CA TRP A 63 -8.04 -8.97 -6.73
C TRP A 63 -7.11 -10.16 -6.46
N VAL A 64 -6.31 -10.09 -5.40
CA VAL A 64 -5.50 -11.20 -4.86
C VAL A 64 -6.08 -11.56 -3.50
N GLU A 65 -6.67 -12.74 -3.38
CA GLU A 65 -7.22 -13.22 -2.11
C GLU A 65 -6.11 -13.56 -1.12
N ASP A 66 -6.25 -13.13 0.14
CA ASP A 66 -5.27 -13.34 1.21
C ASP A 66 -4.88 -14.81 1.39
N SER A 67 -5.85 -15.73 1.36
CA SER A 67 -5.61 -17.15 1.50
C SER A 67 -4.78 -17.72 0.34
N THR A 68 -5.11 -17.31 -0.88
CA THR A 68 -4.37 -17.69 -2.09
C THR A 68 -2.97 -17.11 -2.07
N PHE A 69 -2.82 -15.83 -1.72
CA PHE A 69 -1.52 -15.19 -1.61
C PHE A 69 -0.64 -15.90 -0.59
N ASN A 70 -1.15 -16.15 0.62
CA ASN A 70 -0.40 -16.81 1.67
C ASN A 70 0.07 -18.22 1.27
N ALA A 71 -0.78 -18.99 0.56
CA ALA A 71 -0.40 -20.30 0.05
C ALA A 71 0.71 -20.23 -1.01
N CYS A 72 0.54 -19.32 -1.98
CA CYS A 72 1.53 -19.07 -3.03
C CYS A 72 2.85 -18.55 -2.46
N PHE A 73 2.79 -17.61 -1.51
CA PHE A 73 3.98 -17.04 -0.89
C PHE A 73 4.75 -18.07 -0.05
N LYS A 74 4.07 -18.93 0.68
CA LYS A 74 4.73 -20.06 1.38
C LYS A 74 5.46 -21.00 0.42
N ARG A 75 4.85 -21.30 -0.74
CA ARG A 75 5.49 -22.12 -1.76
C ARG A 75 6.71 -21.40 -2.33
N PHE A 76 6.56 -20.13 -2.69
CA PHE A 76 7.67 -19.29 -3.16
C PHE A 76 8.84 -19.30 -2.17
N LEU A 77 8.60 -19.06 -0.87
CA LEU A 77 9.63 -19.07 0.16
C LEU A 77 10.33 -20.43 0.26
N LYS A 78 9.59 -21.54 0.13
CA LYS A 78 10.17 -22.89 0.12
C LYS A 78 11.12 -23.09 -1.06
N ASP A 79 10.77 -22.58 -2.24
CA ASP A 79 11.64 -22.69 -3.43
C ASP A 79 12.87 -21.77 -3.28
N VAL A 80 12.71 -20.58 -2.66
CA VAL A 80 13.83 -19.68 -2.30
C VAL A 80 14.84 -20.35 -1.35
N GLU A 81 14.39 -21.18 -0.40
CA GLU A 81 15.29 -21.91 0.51
C GLU A 81 16.23 -22.91 -0.21
N THR A 82 15.90 -23.26 -1.46
CA THR A 82 16.70 -24.23 -2.25
C THR A 82 17.84 -23.61 -3.04
N ILE A 83 17.86 -22.28 -3.18
CA ILE A 83 18.93 -21.57 -3.89
C ILE A 83 20.06 -21.16 -2.95
N GLU A 84 21.28 -21.11 -3.49
CA GLU A 84 22.43 -20.57 -2.77
C GLU A 84 22.22 -19.08 -2.50
N LYS A 85 22.56 -18.64 -1.29
CA LYS A 85 22.46 -17.22 -0.92
C LYS A 85 23.56 -16.45 -1.67
N ASN A 86 23.14 -15.57 -2.56
CA ASN A 86 24.03 -14.62 -3.17
C ASN A 86 24.29 -13.44 -2.20
N GLU A 87 25.55 -13.03 -2.05
CA GLU A 87 25.92 -11.87 -1.23
C GLU A 87 25.55 -10.55 -1.94
N ASP A 88 25.56 -10.54 -3.28
CA ASP A 88 25.11 -9.41 -4.07
C ASP A 88 23.57 -9.28 -3.97
N LYS A 89 23.14 -8.14 -3.45
CA LYS A 89 21.73 -7.85 -3.19
C LYS A 89 20.88 -7.83 -4.47
N ILE A 90 21.36 -7.15 -5.50
CA ILE A 90 20.64 -6.99 -6.77
C ILE A 90 20.55 -8.34 -7.46
N GLN A 91 21.65 -9.08 -7.55
CA GLN A 91 21.63 -10.43 -8.11
C GLN A 91 20.69 -11.35 -7.34
N ARG A 92 20.65 -11.26 -6.02
CA ARG A 92 19.70 -12.03 -5.20
C ARG A 92 18.24 -11.69 -5.52
N LEU A 93 17.92 -10.43 -5.81
CA LEU A 93 16.58 -10.04 -6.22
C LEU A 93 16.22 -10.63 -7.59
N TYR A 94 17.16 -10.67 -8.54
CA TYR A 94 16.95 -11.36 -9.82
C TYR A 94 16.72 -12.87 -9.63
N ASP A 95 17.48 -13.51 -8.77
CA ASP A 95 17.28 -14.94 -8.46
C ASP A 95 15.86 -15.20 -7.88
N LEU A 96 15.37 -14.29 -7.03
CA LEU A 96 13.98 -14.34 -6.51
C LEU A 96 12.94 -14.12 -7.60
N GLU A 97 13.20 -13.19 -8.53
CA GLU A 97 12.32 -12.93 -9.68
C GLU A 97 12.22 -14.16 -10.58
N ASP A 98 13.31 -14.82 -10.88
CA ASP A 98 13.35 -16.05 -11.67
C ASP A 98 12.45 -17.14 -11.06
N ILE A 99 12.51 -17.34 -9.74
CA ILE A 99 11.64 -18.29 -9.04
C ILE A 99 10.16 -17.88 -9.18
N ALA A 100 9.85 -16.61 -8.92
CA ALA A 100 8.48 -16.11 -9.01
C ALA A 100 7.94 -16.24 -10.44
N PHE A 101 8.77 -15.99 -11.45
CA PHE A 101 8.43 -16.14 -12.86
C PHE A 101 8.21 -17.62 -13.23
N TYR A 102 9.07 -18.52 -12.79
CA TYR A 102 8.88 -19.95 -12.98
C TYR A 102 7.56 -20.45 -12.40
N LEU A 103 7.24 -20.07 -11.15
CA LEU A 103 5.97 -20.43 -10.51
C LEU A 103 4.77 -19.87 -11.26
N TYR A 104 4.86 -18.61 -11.72
CA TYR A 104 3.82 -17.97 -12.54
C TYR A 104 3.58 -18.71 -13.85
N GLN A 105 4.64 -19.11 -14.55
CA GLN A 105 4.51 -19.78 -15.84
C GLN A 105 3.94 -21.20 -15.72
N ASN A 106 4.32 -21.93 -14.69
CA ASN A 106 3.99 -23.34 -14.54
C ASN A 106 2.71 -23.60 -13.74
N ASP A 107 2.07 -22.60 -13.17
CA ASP A 107 0.77 -22.74 -12.52
C ASP A 107 -0.36 -22.62 -13.55
N THR A 108 -1.40 -23.44 -13.43
CA THR A 108 -2.58 -23.40 -14.30
C THR A 108 -3.77 -22.68 -13.67
N ASN A 109 -3.75 -22.48 -12.36
CA ASN A 109 -4.79 -21.78 -11.63
C ASN A 109 -4.63 -20.26 -11.77
N ILE A 110 -5.62 -19.59 -12.30
CA ILE A 110 -5.58 -18.15 -12.55
C ILE A 110 -5.44 -17.32 -11.26
N ALA A 111 -6.00 -17.77 -10.13
CA ALA A 111 -5.86 -17.08 -8.85
C ALA A 111 -4.41 -17.16 -8.35
N ASN A 112 -3.79 -18.34 -8.43
CA ASN A 112 -2.37 -18.52 -8.11
C ASN A 112 -1.48 -17.70 -9.05
N LYS A 113 -1.77 -17.71 -10.35
CA LYS A 113 -1.04 -16.87 -11.32
C LYS A 113 -1.08 -15.40 -10.97
N ARG A 114 -2.22 -14.88 -10.55
CA ARG A 114 -2.33 -13.49 -10.08
C ARG A 114 -1.44 -13.24 -8.88
N ALA A 115 -1.43 -14.15 -7.90
CA ALA A 115 -0.57 -14.03 -6.72
C ALA A 115 0.93 -14.06 -7.08
N TYR A 116 1.37 -15.02 -7.89
CA TYR A 116 2.77 -15.09 -8.33
C TYR A 116 3.17 -13.89 -9.19
N HIS A 117 2.30 -13.45 -10.08
CA HIS A 117 2.56 -12.25 -10.87
C HIS A 117 2.68 -11.01 -9.98
N TYR A 118 1.87 -10.90 -8.93
CA TYR A 118 1.98 -9.79 -7.97
C TYR A 118 3.29 -9.86 -7.18
N ILE A 119 3.69 -11.04 -6.68
CA ILE A 119 5.00 -11.26 -6.03
C ILE A 119 6.13 -10.80 -6.96
N ARG A 120 6.08 -11.22 -8.22
CA ARG A 120 7.04 -10.82 -9.24
C ARG A 120 7.10 -9.30 -9.44
N CYS A 121 5.96 -8.63 -9.53
CA CYS A 121 5.90 -7.18 -9.67
C CYS A 121 6.55 -6.47 -8.46
N CYS A 122 6.32 -6.96 -7.24
CA CYS A 122 6.93 -6.41 -6.04
C CYS A 122 8.47 -6.56 -6.07
N ILE A 123 8.98 -7.70 -6.50
CA ILE A 123 10.44 -7.95 -6.61
C ILE A 123 11.05 -7.04 -7.69
N MET A 124 10.41 -6.93 -8.86
CA MET A 124 10.88 -6.06 -9.94
C MET A 124 10.92 -4.58 -9.55
N ASP A 125 9.93 -4.12 -8.78
CA ASP A 125 9.89 -2.77 -8.25
C ASP A 125 11.09 -2.50 -7.32
N GLU A 126 11.41 -3.48 -6.48
CA GLU A 126 12.56 -3.41 -5.58
C GLU A 126 13.89 -3.46 -6.35
N ILE A 127 14.00 -4.27 -7.41
CA ILE A 127 15.17 -4.28 -8.30
C ILE A 127 15.39 -2.88 -8.88
N PHE A 128 14.42 -2.33 -9.58
CA PHE A 128 14.57 -1.04 -10.25
C PHE A 128 14.86 0.11 -9.28
N TYR A 129 14.24 0.10 -8.11
CA TYR A 129 14.53 1.11 -7.10
C TYR A 129 15.98 1.03 -6.59
N ASN A 130 16.48 -0.19 -6.30
CA ASN A 130 17.82 -0.38 -5.81
C ASN A 130 18.88 -0.13 -6.90
N GLU A 131 18.64 -0.57 -8.13
CA GLU A 131 19.52 -0.22 -9.27
C GLU A 131 19.62 1.31 -9.43
N ALA A 132 18.49 2.01 -9.35
CA ALA A 132 18.48 3.47 -9.44
C ALA A 132 19.31 4.11 -8.32
N LYS A 133 19.26 3.56 -7.11
CA LYS A 133 19.99 4.04 -5.94
C LYS A 133 21.47 3.66 -5.99
N ASP A 134 21.77 2.40 -6.23
CA ASP A 134 23.09 1.82 -5.98
C ASP A 134 23.98 1.85 -7.23
N GLU A 135 23.40 1.71 -8.43
CA GLU A 135 24.15 1.69 -9.69
C GLU A 135 24.14 3.04 -10.42
N LEU A 136 22.99 3.76 -10.36
CA LEU A 136 22.82 5.03 -11.05
C LEU A 136 23.04 6.24 -10.14
N ASP A 137 23.35 6.03 -8.84
CA ASP A 137 23.58 7.07 -7.82
C ASP A 137 22.45 8.13 -7.75
N LEU A 138 21.20 7.70 -7.99
CA LEU A 138 20.07 8.60 -7.92
C LEU A 138 19.64 8.81 -6.46
N PRO A 139 19.32 10.07 -6.08
CA PRO A 139 18.74 10.30 -4.75
C PRO A 139 17.35 9.65 -4.62
N ALA A 140 16.93 9.31 -3.40
CA ALA A 140 15.63 8.66 -3.14
C ALA A 140 14.44 9.39 -3.77
N GLN A 141 14.51 10.74 -3.85
CA GLN A 141 13.46 11.56 -4.49
C GLN A 141 13.31 11.31 -6.00
N ASP A 142 14.34 10.81 -6.68
CA ASP A 142 14.32 10.52 -8.11
C ASP A 142 14.12 8.99 -8.32
N ALA A 143 14.77 8.14 -7.53
CA ALA A 143 14.58 6.69 -7.55
C ALA A 143 13.11 6.27 -7.32
N ARG A 144 12.33 7.05 -6.54
CA ARG A 144 10.89 6.80 -6.33
C ARG A 144 10.03 6.78 -7.59
N GLU A 145 10.50 7.33 -8.70
CA GLU A 145 9.78 7.30 -9.97
C GLU A 145 9.62 5.87 -10.53
N TYR A 146 10.42 4.93 -10.02
CA TYR A 146 10.32 3.50 -10.33
C TYR A 146 9.30 2.76 -9.45
N LEU A 147 8.75 3.40 -8.39
CA LEU A 147 7.79 2.78 -7.48
C LEU A 147 6.39 2.71 -8.10
N PHE A 148 5.81 1.51 -8.16
CA PHE A 148 4.45 1.37 -8.66
C PHE A 148 3.38 1.73 -7.59
N LEU A 149 2.14 1.96 -8.03
CA LEU A 149 1.04 2.42 -7.16
C LEU A 149 0.56 1.39 -6.10
N GLY A 150 1.08 0.17 -6.14
CA GLY A 150 0.84 -0.87 -5.14
C GLY A 150 1.69 -0.74 -3.88
N VAL A 151 2.67 0.16 -3.87
CA VAL A 151 3.48 0.44 -2.69
C VAL A 151 2.59 0.88 -1.53
N LYS A 152 2.89 0.36 -0.33
CA LYS A 152 2.27 0.82 0.92
C LYS A 152 2.53 2.32 1.11
N SER A 153 1.52 3.03 1.51
CA SER A 153 1.65 4.41 1.96
C SER A 153 0.85 4.63 3.24
N GLU A 154 1.32 5.54 4.07
CA GLU A 154 0.75 5.88 5.35
C GLU A 154 0.27 7.33 5.34
N MET A 155 -0.88 7.58 5.96
CA MET A 155 -1.40 8.93 6.10
C MET A 155 -2.16 9.14 7.39
N TYR A 156 -2.09 10.35 7.92
CA TYR A 156 -3.09 10.88 8.83
C TYR A 156 -4.13 11.63 8.01
N TYR A 157 -5.39 11.25 8.18
CA TYR A 157 -6.53 11.92 7.58
C TYR A 157 -7.39 12.49 8.68
N THR A 158 -7.58 13.82 8.70
CA THR A 158 -8.31 14.52 9.76
C THR A 158 -9.43 15.33 9.15
N GLY A 159 -10.66 15.05 9.58
CA GLY A 159 -11.87 15.74 9.12
C GLY A 159 -12.89 15.96 10.24
N PHE A 160 -13.88 16.80 9.99
CA PHE A 160 -15.07 16.88 10.83
C PHE A 160 -15.94 15.63 10.67
N ASN A 161 -16.75 15.30 11.67
CA ASN A 161 -17.68 14.17 11.59
C ASN A 161 -18.55 14.21 10.33
N LYS A 162 -19.07 15.38 10.00
CA LYS A 162 -19.85 15.58 8.78
C LYS A 162 -19.06 15.26 7.50
N GLU A 163 -17.78 15.56 7.49
CA GLU A 163 -16.92 15.25 6.33
C GLU A 163 -16.58 13.76 6.25
N TRP A 164 -16.44 13.11 7.41
CA TRP A 164 -16.32 11.66 7.46
C TRP A 164 -17.56 10.96 6.91
N ASP A 165 -18.76 11.40 7.30
CA ASP A 165 -20.01 10.87 6.76
C ASP A 165 -20.10 11.07 5.23
N ASN A 166 -19.70 12.25 4.76
CA ASN A 166 -19.72 12.58 3.33
C ASN A 166 -18.74 11.72 2.52
N ILE A 167 -17.52 11.47 3.03
CA ILE A 167 -16.55 10.62 2.31
C ILE A 167 -16.96 9.15 2.34
N ILE A 168 -17.55 8.67 3.44
CA ILE A 168 -18.12 7.32 3.54
C ILE A 168 -19.26 7.15 2.54
N ASP A 169 -20.21 8.09 2.49
CA ASP A 169 -21.30 8.10 1.50
C ASP A 169 -20.74 7.99 0.06
N LYS A 170 -19.70 8.74 -0.21
CA LYS A 170 -19.11 8.87 -1.55
C LYS A 170 -18.26 7.65 -1.94
N ARG A 171 -17.48 7.09 -1.02
CA ARG A 171 -16.42 6.11 -1.30
C ARG A 171 -16.73 4.69 -0.84
N LEU A 172 -17.70 4.52 0.06
CA LEU A 172 -18.18 3.22 0.51
C LEU A 172 -19.55 2.89 -0.08
N TYR A 173 -20.47 3.87 -0.11
CA TYR A 173 -21.85 3.65 -0.60
C TYR A 173 -22.07 4.12 -2.04
N ASP A 174 -21.00 4.48 -2.76
CA ASP A 174 -21.03 4.80 -4.19
C ASP A 174 -22.04 5.91 -4.58
N LYS A 175 -22.36 6.81 -3.67
CA LYS A 175 -23.43 7.83 -3.84
C LYS A 175 -23.27 8.70 -5.09
N TYR A 176 -22.04 8.92 -5.55
CA TYR A 176 -21.74 9.77 -6.72
C TYR A 176 -21.01 9.04 -7.83
N GLY A 177 -20.91 7.73 -7.75
CA GLY A 177 -20.22 6.86 -8.70
C GLY A 177 -19.40 5.80 -8.01
N LYS A 178 -19.22 4.67 -8.69
CA LYS A 178 -18.55 3.49 -8.14
C LYS A 178 -17.09 3.79 -7.81
N ALA A 179 -16.73 3.64 -6.54
CA ALA A 179 -15.37 3.74 -6.08
C ALA A 179 -14.56 2.46 -6.39
N HIS A 180 -13.24 2.57 -6.38
CA HIS A 180 -12.36 1.42 -6.55
C HIS A 180 -12.54 0.42 -5.40
N PRO A 181 -12.55 -0.92 -5.63
CA PRO A 181 -12.74 -1.89 -4.55
C PRO A 181 -11.75 -1.79 -3.39
N ASN A 182 -10.48 -1.45 -3.62
CA ASN A 182 -9.52 -1.19 -2.55
C ASN A 182 -9.94 0.02 -1.68
N MET A 183 -10.59 1.04 -2.28
CA MET A 183 -11.15 2.17 -1.54
C MET A 183 -12.31 1.73 -0.65
N HIS A 184 -13.18 0.85 -1.13
CA HIS A 184 -14.26 0.28 -0.31
C HIS A 184 -13.71 -0.42 0.93
N ILE A 185 -12.65 -1.26 0.78
CA ILE A 185 -12.00 -1.94 1.91
C ILE A 185 -11.48 -0.91 2.92
N THR A 186 -10.74 0.08 2.46
CA THR A 186 -10.18 1.14 3.33
C THR A 186 -11.29 1.92 4.05
N MET A 187 -12.35 2.32 3.33
CA MET A 187 -13.45 3.09 3.92
C MET A 187 -14.34 2.26 4.84
N GLN A 188 -14.51 0.97 4.59
CA GLN A 188 -15.23 0.08 5.51
C GLN A 188 -14.50 0.00 6.85
N GLN A 189 -13.19 -0.18 6.85
CA GLN A 189 -12.39 -0.19 8.09
C GLN A 189 -12.47 1.16 8.82
N CYS A 190 -12.39 2.28 8.10
CA CYS A 190 -12.57 3.60 8.70
C CYS A 190 -13.95 3.74 9.34
N LYS A 191 -15.01 3.29 8.66
CA LYS A 191 -16.39 3.33 9.18
C LYS A 191 -16.54 2.48 10.43
N ASP A 192 -16.05 1.25 10.42
CA ASP A 192 -16.15 0.34 11.57
C ASP A 192 -15.52 0.95 12.83
N HIS A 193 -14.36 1.61 12.69
CA HIS A 193 -13.73 2.33 13.79
C HIS A 193 -14.51 3.58 14.23
N LEU A 194 -15.06 4.34 13.30
CA LEU A 194 -15.89 5.51 13.60
C LEU A 194 -17.16 5.14 14.37
N ASP A 195 -17.80 4.04 14.00
CA ASP A 195 -19.01 3.55 14.65
C ASP A 195 -18.77 3.11 16.11
N VAL A 196 -17.53 2.68 16.43
CA VAL A 196 -17.13 2.36 17.81
C VAL A 196 -16.87 3.60 18.66
N ILE A 197 -16.40 4.70 18.04
CA ILE A 197 -16.00 5.93 18.75
C ILE A 197 -17.21 6.86 18.97
N ARG A 198 -18.18 6.84 18.06
CA ARG A 198 -19.41 7.66 18.12
C ARG A 198 -20.48 7.06 19.02
#